data_925c9f2125b50e4849a375c01889534d
#
_entry.id   925c9f2125b50e4849a375c01889534d
#
_cell.length_a   1.000
_cell.length_b   1.000
_cell.length_c   1.000
_cell.angle_alpha   90.00
_cell.angle_beta   90.00
_cell.angle_gamma   90.00
#
_symmetry.space_group_name_H-M   'P 1'
#
loop_
_entity.id
_entity.type
_entity.pdbx_description
1 polymer ?
#
loop_
_entity_poly.entity_id
_entity_poly.type
_entity_poly.pdbx_seq_one_letter_code
_entity_poly.pdbx_strand_id
1 'polypeptide(L)'
;MNRRRKRPSRKIIILLAAVVIFIGIIIGMAYPTIDQFRSLRITIHNQSDFDLTNVNASLVQGEGPVNSERDGSVYKLKKDIASGKKVKFTPRLSPSGESSVHLQFTDSRGEIHTKVVCGYTEYLSGKTYVNVTNDNITVKEECW
;
A
#
# COMPACT_ATOMS: atom_id res chain seq x y z
N MET A 1 -42.37 38.08 -3.96
CA MET A 1 -42.88 36.93 -3.20
C MET A 1 -41.81 36.52 -2.18
N ASN A 2 -41.95 36.92 -0.91
CA ASN A 2 -40.95 36.76 0.13
C ASN A 2 -41.20 35.42 0.89
N ARG A 3 -40.52 34.31 0.50
CA ARG A 3 -40.65 33.02 1.19
C ARG A 3 -39.88 33.11 2.52
N ARG A 4 -40.61 33.37 3.62
CA ARG A 4 -40.07 33.21 4.98
C ARG A 4 -39.61 31.80 5.20
N ARG A 5 -38.28 31.54 5.20
CA ARG A 5 -37.69 30.25 5.59
C ARG A 5 -38.04 29.99 7.06
N LYS A 6 -38.96 29.05 7.31
CA LYS A 6 -39.25 28.56 8.67
C LYS A 6 -38.00 27.98 9.27
N ARG A 7 -37.54 28.49 10.42
CA ARG A 7 -36.40 27.92 11.17
C ARG A 7 -36.79 26.51 11.62
N PRO A 8 -35.92 25.52 11.42
CA PRO A 8 -36.17 24.13 11.86
C PRO A 8 -36.36 24.11 13.39
N SER A 9 -37.26 23.26 13.86
CA SER A 9 -37.49 23.11 15.32
C SER A 9 -36.25 22.46 15.97
N ARG A 10 -35.99 22.75 17.25
CA ARG A 10 -34.88 22.16 18.01
C ARG A 10 -34.85 20.63 17.94
N LYS A 11 -36.03 19.98 17.91
CA LYS A 11 -36.15 18.53 17.76
C LYS A 11 -35.60 18.03 16.41
N ILE A 12 -35.83 18.76 15.30
CA ILE A 12 -35.33 18.42 13.98
C ILE A 12 -33.79 18.56 13.95
N ILE A 13 -33.23 19.59 14.57
CA ILE A 13 -31.78 19.81 14.63
C ILE A 13 -31.10 18.68 15.42
N ILE A 14 -31.68 18.27 16.56
CA ILE A 14 -31.16 17.17 17.38
C ILE A 14 -31.22 15.85 16.60
N LEU A 15 -32.32 15.57 15.91
CA LEU A 15 -32.47 14.38 15.09
C LEU A 15 -31.43 14.33 13.96
N LEU A 16 -31.22 15.44 13.25
CA LEU A 16 -30.20 15.52 12.19
C LEU A 16 -28.79 15.32 12.75
N ALA A 17 -28.49 15.92 13.91
CA ALA A 17 -27.18 15.72 14.54
C ALA A 17 -26.96 14.24 14.94
N ALA A 18 -27.97 13.59 15.48
CA ALA A 18 -27.89 12.15 15.83
C ALA A 18 -27.68 11.27 14.59
N VAL A 19 -28.36 11.57 13.47
CA VAL A 19 -28.18 10.84 12.22
C VAL A 19 -26.77 11.03 11.66
N VAL A 20 -26.22 12.25 11.70
CA VAL A 20 -24.84 12.50 11.23
C VAL A 20 -23.80 11.76 12.07
N ILE A 21 -23.99 11.76 13.40
CA ILE A 21 -23.10 11.02 14.32
C ILE A 21 -23.19 9.50 14.04
N PHE A 22 -24.38 8.97 13.85
CA PHE A 22 -24.60 7.55 13.58
C PHE A 22 -23.95 7.12 12.26
N ILE A 23 -24.11 7.92 11.20
CA ILE A 23 -23.45 7.68 9.90
C ILE A 23 -21.92 7.72 10.07
N GLY A 24 -21.39 8.69 10.82
CA GLY A 24 -19.95 8.80 11.11
C GLY A 24 -19.40 7.55 11.82
N ILE A 25 -20.14 7.00 12.77
CA ILE A 25 -19.76 5.74 13.46
C ILE A 25 -19.74 4.57 12.47
N ILE A 26 -20.76 4.42 11.62
CA ILE A 26 -20.83 3.34 10.63
C ILE A 26 -19.65 3.44 9.66
N ILE A 27 -19.37 4.62 9.12
CA ILE A 27 -18.23 4.85 8.22
C ILE A 27 -16.92 4.52 8.93
N GLY A 28 -16.74 4.95 10.17
CA GLY A 28 -15.55 4.66 10.96
C GLY A 28 -15.32 3.17 11.20
N MET A 29 -16.39 2.41 11.44
CA MET A 29 -16.32 0.95 11.59
C MET A 29 -16.08 0.20 10.28
N ALA A 30 -16.66 0.68 9.17
CA ALA A 30 -16.51 0.05 7.86
C ALA A 30 -15.17 0.35 7.17
N TYR A 31 -14.52 1.48 7.52
CA TYR A 31 -13.31 1.95 6.87
C TYR A 31 -12.16 0.92 6.89
N PRO A 32 -11.79 0.29 8.02
CA PRO A 32 -10.71 -0.70 8.04
C PRO A 32 -11.03 -1.92 7.17
N THR A 33 -12.29 -2.35 7.12
CA THR A 33 -12.73 -3.48 6.29
C THR A 33 -12.62 -3.15 4.80
N ILE A 34 -12.97 -1.93 4.39
CA ILE A 34 -12.86 -1.49 2.99
C ILE A 34 -11.38 -1.33 2.58
N ASP A 35 -10.53 -0.86 3.50
CA ASP A 35 -9.11 -0.60 3.20
C ASP A 35 -8.34 -1.91 2.90
N GLN A 36 -8.75 -3.05 3.47
CA GLN A 36 -8.13 -4.35 3.19
C GLN A 36 -8.39 -4.87 1.76
N PHE A 37 -9.47 -4.43 1.09
CA PHE A 37 -9.75 -4.80 -0.32
C PHE A 37 -9.08 -3.86 -1.34
N ARG A 38 -8.31 -2.89 -0.89
CA ARG A 38 -7.56 -2.02 -1.80
C ARG A 38 -6.32 -2.74 -2.31
N SER A 39 -5.93 -2.42 -3.54
CA SER A 39 -4.69 -2.94 -4.14
C SER A 39 -3.49 -2.78 -3.22
N LEU A 40 -2.60 -3.76 -3.23
CA LEU A 40 -1.38 -3.79 -2.43
C LEU A 40 -0.59 -2.48 -2.58
N ARG A 41 -0.23 -1.88 -1.46
CA ARG A 41 0.56 -0.65 -1.38
C ARG A 41 1.87 -0.93 -0.68
N ILE A 42 2.96 -0.70 -1.38
CA ILE A 42 4.32 -0.82 -0.82
C ILE A 42 4.80 0.58 -0.46
N THR A 43 5.25 0.73 0.76
CA THR A 43 5.88 1.96 1.26
C THR A 43 7.32 1.66 1.63
N ILE A 44 8.27 2.28 0.94
CA ILE A 44 9.70 2.17 1.25
C ILE A 44 10.13 3.45 1.94
N HIS A 45 10.75 3.32 3.10
CA HIS A 45 11.42 4.39 3.81
C HIS A 45 12.92 4.11 3.79
N ASN A 46 13.63 4.85 2.98
CA ASN A 46 15.09 4.75 2.89
C ASN A 46 15.72 5.63 3.97
N GLN A 47 16.14 5.02 5.05
CA GLN A 47 16.87 5.65 6.16
C GLN A 47 18.39 5.36 6.12
N SER A 48 18.85 4.72 5.01
CA SER A 48 20.28 4.51 4.79
C SER A 48 20.94 5.74 4.20
N ASP A 49 22.26 5.75 4.19
CA ASP A 49 23.08 6.79 3.54
C ASP A 49 23.18 6.59 2.02
N PHE A 50 22.59 5.52 1.48
CA PHE A 50 22.67 5.11 0.09
C PHE A 50 21.36 5.38 -0.67
N ASP A 51 21.46 5.79 -1.91
CA ASP A 51 20.30 5.85 -2.82
C ASP A 51 19.92 4.44 -3.28
N LEU A 52 18.63 4.18 -3.39
CA LEU A 52 18.12 2.91 -3.90
C LEU A 52 17.67 3.09 -5.35
N THR A 53 18.25 2.28 -6.21
CA THR A 53 18.01 2.29 -7.66
C THR A 53 17.40 0.96 -8.11
N ASN A 54 16.91 0.89 -9.35
CA ASN A 54 16.35 -0.34 -9.94
C ASN A 54 15.30 -1.03 -9.05
N VAL A 55 14.48 -0.24 -8.36
CA VAL A 55 13.45 -0.77 -7.47
C VAL A 55 12.38 -1.49 -8.26
N ASN A 56 12.22 -2.77 -8.04
CA ASN A 56 11.18 -3.58 -8.68
C ASN A 56 10.44 -4.45 -7.66
N ALA A 57 9.17 -4.72 -7.94
CA ALA A 57 8.36 -5.69 -7.22
C ALA A 57 8.00 -6.82 -8.19
N SER A 58 8.15 -8.05 -7.78
CA SER A 58 7.88 -9.24 -8.59
C SER A 58 7.01 -10.25 -7.86
N LEU A 59 6.17 -10.96 -8.62
CA LEU A 59 5.46 -12.13 -8.13
C LEU A 59 6.39 -13.34 -8.19
N VAL A 60 6.33 -14.15 -7.16
CA VAL A 60 6.98 -15.45 -7.10
C VAL A 60 5.92 -16.51 -6.83
N GLN A 61 5.84 -17.50 -7.71
CA GLN A 61 4.93 -18.64 -7.61
C GLN A 61 5.75 -19.92 -7.52
N GLY A 62 5.44 -20.78 -6.53
CA GLY A 62 6.20 -22.00 -6.30
C GLY A 62 7.68 -21.74 -5.97
N GLU A 63 8.58 -22.57 -6.49
CA GLU A 63 10.01 -22.55 -6.14
C GLU A 63 10.86 -21.58 -6.99
N GLY A 64 10.28 -20.73 -7.84
CA GLY A 64 11.06 -19.89 -8.72
C GLY A 64 10.49 -18.50 -8.99
N PRO A 65 11.35 -17.49 -9.22
CA PRO A 65 10.91 -16.18 -9.62
C PRO A 65 10.31 -16.23 -11.03
N VAL A 66 9.10 -15.68 -11.17
CA VAL A 66 8.51 -15.45 -12.51
C VAL A 66 9.16 -14.19 -13.08
N ASN A 67 10.07 -14.37 -14.03
CA ASN A 67 10.96 -13.31 -14.56
C ASN A 67 10.41 -12.65 -15.82
N SER A 68 9.11 -12.45 -15.97
CA SER A 68 8.55 -11.89 -17.19
C SER A 68 7.79 -10.59 -16.96
N GLU A 69 8.33 -9.47 -17.42
CA GLU A 69 7.63 -8.18 -17.48
C GLU A 69 6.40 -8.22 -18.40
N ARG A 70 6.33 -9.19 -19.32
CA ARG A 70 5.28 -9.28 -20.35
C ARG A 70 3.97 -9.84 -19.81
N ASP A 71 4.02 -10.62 -18.75
CA ASP A 71 2.84 -11.24 -18.13
C ASP A 71 2.31 -10.51 -16.90
N GLY A 72 2.90 -9.34 -16.57
CA GLY A 72 2.51 -8.55 -15.41
C GLY A 72 3.02 -9.11 -14.08
N SER A 73 4.02 -10.00 -14.11
CA SER A 73 4.65 -10.56 -12.91
C SER A 73 5.72 -9.65 -12.29
N VAL A 74 6.17 -8.63 -13.02
CA VAL A 74 7.19 -7.67 -12.56
C VAL A 74 6.72 -6.23 -12.76
N TYR A 75 6.85 -5.42 -11.73
CA TYR A 75 6.63 -3.98 -11.75
C TYR A 75 7.91 -3.24 -11.41
N LYS A 76 8.35 -2.34 -12.29
CA LYS A 76 9.53 -1.47 -12.06
C LYS A 76 9.09 -0.07 -11.65
N LEU A 77 9.64 0.41 -10.54
CA LEU A 77 9.48 1.82 -10.13
C LEU A 77 10.39 2.70 -11.00
N LYS A 78 9.80 3.67 -11.70
CA LYS A 78 10.51 4.54 -12.67
C LYS A 78 11.39 5.63 -12.03
N LYS A 79 11.58 5.58 -10.71
CA LYS A 79 12.37 6.60 -9.99
C LYS A 79 13.21 5.96 -8.90
N ASP A 80 14.36 6.52 -8.66
CA ASP A 80 15.23 6.18 -7.56
C ASP A 80 14.68 6.73 -6.24
N ILE A 81 15.09 6.14 -5.12
CA ILE A 81 14.71 6.56 -3.78
C ILE A 81 15.95 7.04 -3.06
N ALA A 82 16.16 8.35 -3.06
CA ALA A 82 17.30 8.96 -2.40
C ALA A 82 17.33 8.68 -0.90
N SER A 83 18.52 8.76 -0.31
CA SER A 83 18.75 8.71 1.15
C SER A 83 17.76 9.63 1.90
N GLY A 84 17.22 9.18 3.01
CA GLY A 84 16.26 9.90 3.84
C GLY A 84 14.85 10.05 3.24
N LYS A 85 14.58 9.50 2.05
CA LYS A 85 13.28 9.66 1.37
C LYS A 85 12.34 8.48 1.63
N LYS A 86 11.05 8.81 1.58
CA LYS A 86 9.96 7.86 1.67
C LYS A 86 9.16 7.86 0.37
N VAL A 87 8.92 6.68 -0.18
CA VAL A 87 8.14 6.50 -1.40
C VAL A 87 7.05 5.48 -1.16
N LYS A 88 5.86 5.77 -1.66
CA LYS A 88 4.70 4.87 -1.64
C LYS A 88 4.24 4.64 -3.07
N PHE A 89 3.99 3.39 -3.42
CA PHE A 89 3.49 3.01 -4.74
C PHE A 89 2.59 1.78 -4.65
N THR A 90 1.80 1.57 -5.70
CA THR A 90 0.95 0.41 -5.89
C THR A 90 1.48 -0.33 -7.11
N PRO A 91 2.14 -1.48 -6.94
CA PRO A 91 2.65 -2.24 -8.07
C PRO A 91 1.47 -2.79 -8.88
N ARG A 92 1.54 -2.66 -10.19
CA ARG A 92 0.57 -3.28 -11.12
C ARG A 92 1.08 -4.67 -11.45
N LEU A 93 0.71 -5.63 -10.62
CA LEU A 93 1.04 -7.04 -10.77
C LEU A 93 -0.24 -7.83 -11.06
N SER A 94 -0.14 -8.92 -11.81
CA SER A 94 -1.26 -9.78 -12.20
C SER A 94 -1.01 -11.19 -11.68
N PRO A 95 -1.48 -11.53 -10.46
CA PRO A 95 -1.32 -12.87 -9.91
C PRO A 95 -2.19 -13.85 -10.70
N SER A 96 -1.69 -15.06 -10.90
CA SER A 96 -2.42 -16.20 -11.48
C SER A 96 -2.64 -17.33 -10.45
N GLY A 97 -2.94 -16.94 -9.21
CA GLY A 97 -3.12 -17.84 -8.07
C GLY A 97 -2.27 -17.41 -6.87
N GLU A 98 -2.05 -18.33 -5.96
CA GLU A 98 -1.22 -18.12 -4.77
C GLU A 98 0.18 -17.66 -5.14
N SER A 99 0.60 -16.54 -4.59
CA SER A 99 1.89 -15.92 -4.91
C SER A 99 2.48 -15.23 -3.68
N SER A 100 3.76 -15.00 -3.70
CA SER A 100 4.44 -14.05 -2.83
C SER A 100 4.91 -12.84 -3.62
N VAL A 101 5.01 -11.68 -2.98
CA VAL A 101 5.57 -10.49 -3.59
C VAL A 101 6.97 -10.24 -3.05
N HIS A 102 7.93 -10.17 -3.94
CA HIS A 102 9.31 -9.87 -3.63
C HIS A 102 9.63 -8.44 -4.10
N LEU A 103 10.32 -7.70 -3.26
CA LEU A 103 10.89 -6.40 -3.56
C LEU A 103 12.38 -6.55 -3.76
N GLN A 104 12.90 -6.07 -4.90
CA GLN A 104 14.32 -6.02 -5.19
C GLN A 104 14.74 -4.57 -5.48
N PHE A 105 15.92 -4.19 -5.04
CA PHE A 105 16.55 -2.92 -5.37
C PHE A 105 18.07 -3.05 -5.30
N THR A 106 18.76 -2.09 -5.93
CA THR A 106 20.22 -1.97 -5.90
C THR A 106 20.56 -0.71 -5.10
N ASP A 107 21.47 -0.79 -4.16
CA ASP A 107 21.98 0.40 -3.47
C ASP A 107 23.09 1.08 -4.29
N SER A 108 23.47 2.30 -3.91
CA SER A 108 24.51 3.06 -4.63
C SER A 108 25.92 2.45 -4.53
N ARG A 109 26.12 1.40 -3.73
CA ARG A 109 27.35 0.58 -3.70
C ARG A 109 27.33 -0.54 -4.75
N GLY A 110 26.19 -0.75 -5.42
CA GLY A 110 25.97 -1.82 -6.39
C GLY A 110 25.50 -3.13 -5.77
N GLU A 111 25.17 -3.15 -4.46
CA GLU A 111 24.66 -4.34 -3.79
C GLU A 111 23.17 -4.53 -4.11
N ILE A 112 22.80 -5.76 -4.50
CA ILE A 112 21.42 -6.13 -4.82
C ILE A 112 20.77 -6.73 -3.59
N HIS A 113 19.67 -6.13 -3.15
CA HIS A 113 18.87 -6.59 -2.03
C HIS A 113 17.54 -7.14 -2.51
N THR A 114 17.14 -8.30 -1.98
CA THR A 114 15.82 -8.91 -2.24
C THR A 114 15.15 -9.24 -0.92
N LYS A 115 13.88 -8.81 -0.76
CA LYS A 115 13.07 -9.09 0.44
C LYS A 115 11.66 -9.51 0.03
N VAL A 116 11.12 -10.49 0.73
CA VAL A 116 9.69 -10.79 0.68
C VAL A 116 8.95 -9.62 1.34
N VAL A 117 7.99 -9.06 0.66
CA VAL A 117 7.18 -7.92 1.14
C VAL A 117 5.71 -8.26 1.28
N CYS A 118 5.32 -9.43 0.78
CA CYS A 118 4.06 -10.09 1.06
C CYS A 118 4.29 -11.60 0.88
N GLY A 119 4.31 -12.33 1.98
CA GLY A 119 4.69 -13.76 1.98
C GLY A 119 3.64 -14.65 1.33
N TYR A 120 2.37 -14.26 1.38
CA TYR A 120 1.26 -14.96 0.75
C TYR A 120 0.19 -13.95 0.32
N THR A 121 -0.28 -14.05 -0.91
CA THR A 121 -1.40 -13.26 -1.40
C THR A 121 -2.08 -13.94 -2.57
N GLU A 122 -3.41 -13.88 -2.61
CA GLU A 122 -4.24 -14.26 -3.75
C GLU A 122 -4.76 -13.05 -4.53
N TYR A 123 -4.93 -11.93 -3.84
CA TYR A 123 -5.65 -10.75 -4.36
C TYR A 123 -4.80 -9.49 -4.44
N LEU A 124 -3.53 -9.53 -4.06
CA LEU A 124 -2.64 -8.36 -4.02
C LEU A 124 -3.28 -7.16 -3.30
N SER A 125 -3.78 -7.39 -2.11
CA SER A 125 -4.42 -6.36 -1.31
C SER A 125 -3.64 -6.05 -0.03
N GLY A 126 -3.93 -4.89 0.58
CA GLY A 126 -3.32 -4.47 1.82
C GLY A 126 -2.14 -3.53 1.67
N LYS A 127 -1.21 -3.59 2.61
CA LYS A 127 -0.06 -2.66 2.68
C LYS A 127 1.16 -3.32 3.30
N THR A 128 2.31 -2.90 2.81
CA THR A 128 3.60 -3.32 3.32
C THR A 128 4.50 -2.11 3.55
N TYR A 129 5.23 -2.13 4.63
CA TYR A 129 6.21 -1.11 5.01
C TYR A 129 7.59 -1.73 5.02
N VAL A 130 8.48 -1.16 4.22
CA VAL A 130 9.89 -1.56 4.13
C VAL A 130 10.72 -0.40 4.67
N ASN A 131 11.51 -0.67 5.69
CA ASN A 131 12.47 0.29 6.24
C ASN A 131 13.88 -0.18 5.94
N VAL A 132 14.64 0.61 5.21
CA VAL A 132 16.01 0.33 4.80
C VAL A 132 16.93 1.23 5.62
N THR A 133 17.84 0.63 6.38
CA THR A 133 18.92 1.30 7.12
C THR A 133 20.26 0.83 6.57
N ASN A 134 21.37 1.38 7.08
CA ASN A 134 22.72 0.98 6.66
C ASN A 134 23.01 -0.50 6.95
N ASP A 135 22.42 -1.02 8.02
CA ASP A 135 22.76 -2.36 8.55
C ASP A 135 21.66 -3.41 8.31
N ASN A 136 20.42 -2.97 8.09
CA ASN A 136 19.29 -3.89 8.03
C ASN A 136 18.14 -3.39 7.16
N ILE A 137 17.37 -4.36 6.63
CA ILE A 137 16.13 -4.13 5.91
C ILE A 137 15.02 -4.85 6.66
N THR A 138 14.11 -4.08 7.24
CA THR A 138 12.94 -4.61 7.95
C THR A 138 11.68 -4.48 7.11
N VAL A 139 10.82 -5.49 7.19
CA VAL A 139 9.53 -5.52 6.48
C VAL A 139 8.42 -5.73 7.50
N LYS A 140 7.39 -4.91 7.42
CA LYS A 140 6.14 -5.10 8.14
C LYS A 140 5.04 -5.37 7.11
N GLU A 141 4.55 -6.58 7.10
CA GLU A 141 3.51 -7.05 6.19
C GLU A 141 2.12 -6.89 6.82
N GLU A 142 1.19 -6.30 6.07
CA GLU A 142 -0.24 -6.20 6.36
C GLU A 142 -0.99 -6.47 5.04
N CYS A 143 -0.63 -7.54 4.34
CA CYS A 143 -1.20 -7.94 3.05
C CYS A 143 -2.03 -9.24 3.17
N TRP A 144 -2.92 -9.45 2.16
CA TRP A 144 -3.90 -10.55 2.13
C TRP A 144 -3.90 -11.23 0.76
#